data_52dd2ecd5417dd21f79f9d634122d0ee
#
_entry.id   52dd2ecd5417dd21f79f9d634122d0ee
#
_cell.length_a   1.000
_cell.length_b   1.000
_cell.length_c   1.000
_cell.angle_alpha   90.00
_cell.angle_beta   90.00
_cell.angle_gamma   90.00
#
_symmetry.space_group_name_H-M   'P 1'
#
loop_
_entity.id
_entity.type
_entity.pdbx_description
1 polymer ?
#
loop_
_entity_poly.entity_id
_entity_poly.type
_entity_poly.pdbx_seq_one_letter_code
_entity_poly.pdbx_strand_id
1 'polypeptide(L)'
;QYQVQLDALNHDIETFNTEARSGSLDRASYAAQRQQLSERRNQLERVRADINDQVATYEQIRQRYNTHVHESNSLQQALDSSSSLSQPARVQ
;
A
#
# COMPACT_ATOMS: atom_id res chain seq x y z
N GLN A 1 -0.93 9.84 7.49
CA GLN A 1 -0.25 9.72 8.79
C GLN A 1 1.15 9.13 8.68
N TYR A 2 1.32 8.13 7.83
CA TYR A 2 2.65 7.56 7.64
C TYR A 2 3.64 8.65 7.18
N GLN A 3 3.24 9.46 6.22
CA GLN A 3 4.11 10.52 5.69
C GLN A 3 4.44 11.55 6.76
N VAL A 4 3.46 11.92 7.59
CA VAL A 4 3.67 12.86 8.69
C VAL A 4 4.67 12.28 9.70
N GLN A 5 4.53 11.00 10.02
CA GLN A 5 5.44 10.34 10.95
C GLN A 5 6.84 10.22 10.37
N LEU A 6 6.95 9.94 9.09
CA LEU A 6 8.24 9.85 8.40
C LEU A 6 8.93 11.21 8.38
N ASP A 7 8.20 12.27 8.07
CA ASP A 7 8.74 13.62 8.03
C ASP A 7 9.22 14.04 9.43
N ALA A 8 8.45 13.72 10.46
CA ALA A 8 8.83 14.02 11.84
C ALA A 8 10.09 13.26 12.23
N LEU A 9 10.20 11.99 11.85
CA LEU A 9 11.39 11.20 12.14
C LEU A 9 12.61 11.77 11.42
N ASN A 10 12.48 12.14 10.15
CA ASN A 10 13.59 12.71 9.39
C ASN A 10 14.05 14.03 10.01
N HIS A 11 13.11 14.85 10.46
CA HIS A 11 13.43 16.10 11.15
C HIS A 11 14.21 15.83 12.44
N ASP A 12 13.76 14.85 13.22
CA ASP A 12 14.41 14.50 14.48
C ASP A 12 15.80 13.93 14.26
N ILE A 13 15.98 13.17 13.18
CA ILE A 13 17.30 12.65 12.80
C ILE A 13 18.25 13.80 12.44
N GLU A 14 17.76 14.77 11.69
CA GLU A 14 18.58 15.95 11.34
C GLU A 14 18.98 16.73 12.57
N THR A 15 18.05 16.95 13.48
CA THR A 15 18.32 17.64 14.75
C THR A 15 19.36 16.87 15.56
N PHE A 16 19.19 15.57 15.65
CA PHE A 16 20.14 14.70 16.37
C PHE A 16 21.54 14.78 15.76
N ASN A 17 21.63 14.69 14.44
CA ASN A 17 22.91 14.76 13.75
C ASN A 17 23.60 16.12 13.97
N THR A 18 22.84 17.20 13.98
CA THR A 18 23.35 18.53 14.22
C THR A 18 23.89 18.65 15.65
N GLU A 19 23.14 18.17 16.63
CA GLU A 19 23.55 18.20 18.02
C GLU A 19 24.79 17.34 18.24
N ALA A 20 24.85 16.17 17.62
CA ALA A 20 26.01 15.28 17.73
C ALA A 20 27.27 15.93 17.16
N ARG A 21 27.15 16.63 16.03
CA ARG A 21 28.29 17.30 15.41
C ARG A 21 28.76 18.51 16.19
N SER A 22 27.86 19.18 16.88
CA SER A 22 28.21 20.35 17.69
C SER A 22 28.87 19.97 19.03
N GLY A 23 28.85 18.67 19.37
CA GLY A 23 29.41 18.20 20.62
C GLY A 23 28.57 18.50 21.84
N SER A 24 27.30 18.88 21.64
CA SER A 24 26.41 19.22 22.75
C SER A 24 25.79 18.00 23.44
N LEU A 25 25.98 16.80 22.89
CA LEU A 25 25.48 15.55 23.47
C LEU A 25 26.60 14.79 24.15
N ASP A 26 26.37 14.34 25.39
CA ASP A 26 27.28 13.39 26.02
C ASP A 26 27.09 11.99 25.43
N ARG A 27 27.98 11.08 25.81
CA ARG A 27 27.96 9.71 25.25
C ARG A 27 26.66 8.97 25.58
N ALA A 28 26.17 9.11 26.81
CA ALA A 28 24.96 8.42 27.23
C ALA A 28 23.72 8.96 26.52
N SER A 29 23.60 10.27 26.41
CA SER A 29 22.50 10.89 25.68
C SER A 29 22.54 10.57 24.19
N TYR A 30 23.70 10.54 23.61
CA TYR A 30 23.88 10.16 22.22
C TYR A 30 23.39 8.74 21.97
N ALA A 31 23.82 7.80 22.81
CA ALA A 31 23.42 6.40 22.65
C ALA A 31 21.91 6.20 22.84
N ALA A 32 21.34 6.88 23.83
CA ALA A 32 19.90 6.76 24.11
C ALA A 32 19.07 7.33 22.97
N GLN A 33 19.43 8.51 22.45
CA GLN A 33 18.68 9.12 21.35
C GLN A 33 18.82 8.33 20.07
N ARG A 34 20.02 7.83 19.80
CA ARG A 34 20.26 6.99 18.62
C ARG A 34 19.39 5.75 18.66
N GLN A 35 19.28 5.12 19.83
CA GLN A 35 18.44 3.93 20.00
C GLN A 35 16.98 4.24 19.75
N GLN A 36 16.48 5.35 20.31
CA GLN A 36 15.08 5.75 20.11
C GLN A 36 14.78 6.02 18.63
N LEU A 37 15.68 6.69 17.94
CA LEU A 37 15.48 6.97 16.52
C LEU A 37 15.51 5.70 15.69
N SER A 38 16.39 4.76 16.03
CA SER A 38 16.44 3.46 15.35
C SER A 38 15.14 2.67 15.56
N GLU A 39 14.60 2.69 16.76
CA GLU A 39 13.33 2.01 17.03
C GLU A 39 12.18 2.63 16.27
N ARG A 40 12.13 3.97 16.22
CA ARG A 40 11.09 4.67 15.45
C ARG A 40 11.20 4.33 13.97
N ARG A 41 12.41 4.28 13.44
CA ARG A 41 12.63 3.90 12.04
C ARG A 41 12.13 2.48 11.78
N ASN A 42 12.45 1.55 12.68
CA ASN A 42 12.02 0.16 12.53
C ASN A 42 10.50 0.04 12.58
N GLN A 43 9.84 0.80 13.46
CA GLN A 43 8.37 0.82 13.53
C GLN A 43 7.77 1.35 12.23
N LEU A 44 8.32 2.42 11.67
CA LEU A 44 7.84 2.98 10.40
C LEU A 44 8.08 2.03 9.24
N GLU A 45 9.19 1.29 9.26
CA GLU A 45 9.44 0.27 8.24
C GLU A 45 8.38 -0.83 8.27
N ARG A 46 7.94 -1.23 9.48
CA ARG A 46 6.86 -2.22 9.60
C ARG A 46 5.53 -1.66 9.09
N VAL A 47 5.23 -0.41 9.41
CA VAL A 47 4.02 0.24 8.91
C VAL A 47 4.06 0.31 7.39
N ARG A 48 5.20 0.65 6.82
CA ARG A 48 5.36 0.69 5.37
C ARG A 48 5.14 -0.68 4.74
N ALA A 49 5.70 -1.73 5.36
CA ALA A 49 5.52 -3.09 4.86
C ALA A 49 4.04 -3.49 4.90
N ASP A 50 3.35 -3.15 6.00
CA ASP A 50 1.92 -3.44 6.13
C ASP A 50 1.10 -2.72 5.06
N ILE A 51 1.40 -1.45 4.81
CA ILE A 51 0.73 -0.67 3.77
C ILE A 51 0.95 -1.31 2.41
N ASN A 52 2.18 -1.70 2.10
CA ASN A 52 2.50 -2.35 0.83
C ASN A 52 1.74 -3.66 0.67
N ASP A 53 1.61 -4.45 1.74
CA ASP A 53 0.85 -5.69 1.73
C ASP A 53 -0.63 -5.42 1.47
N GLN A 54 -1.19 -4.38 2.10
CA GLN A 54 -2.58 -4.01 1.90
C GLN A 54 -2.83 -3.57 0.46
N VAL A 55 -1.91 -2.78 -0.10
CA VAL A 55 -2.00 -2.36 -1.50
C VAL A 55 -1.96 -3.56 -2.43
N ALA A 56 -1.05 -4.51 -2.18
CA ALA A 56 -0.95 -5.72 -3.00
C ALA A 56 -2.23 -6.54 -2.92
N THR A 57 -2.80 -6.69 -1.73
CA THR A 57 -4.05 -7.41 -1.53
C THR A 57 -5.19 -6.71 -2.26
N TYR A 58 -5.27 -5.39 -2.16
CA TYR A 58 -6.29 -4.61 -2.86
C TYR A 58 -6.19 -4.81 -4.37
N GLU A 59 -4.97 -4.79 -4.92
CA GLU A 59 -4.76 -4.99 -6.35
C GLU A 59 -5.20 -6.40 -6.80
N GLN A 60 -4.96 -7.41 -5.98
CA GLN A 60 -5.41 -8.76 -6.27
C GLN A 60 -6.94 -8.85 -6.30
N ILE A 61 -7.60 -8.23 -5.32
CA ILE A 61 -9.06 -8.20 -5.25
C ILE A 61 -9.62 -7.47 -6.47
N ARG A 62 -9.03 -6.35 -6.82
CA ARG A 62 -9.44 -5.56 -7.98
C ARG A 62 -9.33 -6.37 -9.27
N GLN A 63 -8.22 -7.09 -9.44
CA GLN A 63 -8.01 -7.92 -10.61
C GLN A 63 -9.05 -9.04 -10.69
N ARG A 64 -9.34 -9.68 -9.56
CA ARG A 64 -10.38 -10.72 -9.51
C ARG A 64 -11.73 -10.14 -9.89
N TYR A 65 -12.06 -9.00 -9.34
CA TYR A 65 -13.33 -8.34 -9.66
C TYR A 65 -13.43 -8.07 -11.16
N ASN A 66 -12.38 -7.49 -11.74
CA ASN A 66 -12.36 -7.18 -13.16
C ASN A 66 -12.49 -8.45 -14.01
N THR A 67 -11.84 -9.53 -13.60
CA THR A 67 -11.95 -10.82 -14.30
C THR A 67 -13.37 -11.34 -14.24
N HIS A 68 -14.01 -11.28 -13.08
CA HIS A 68 -15.39 -11.74 -12.93
C HIS A 68 -16.36 -10.90 -13.75
N VAL A 69 -16.18 -9.59 -13.79
CA VAL A 69 -16.98 -8.70 -14.61
C VAL A 69 -16.84 -9.08 -16.09
N HIS A 70 -15.60 -9.29 -16.52
CA HIS A 70 -15.32 -9.67 -17.91
C HIS A 70 -15.96 -11.01 -18.25
N GLU A 71 -15.84 -12.02 -17.38
CA GLU A 71 -16.44 -13.32 -17.60
C GLU A 71 -17.97 -13.23 -17.65
N SER A 72 -18.54 -12.43 -16.74
CA SER A 72 -19.98 -12.20 -16.71
C SER A 72 -20.47 -11.57 -18.00
N ASN A 73 -19.77 -10.58 -18.50
CA ASN A 73 -20.12 -9.91 -19.76
C ASN A 73 -20.00 -10.86 -20.94
N SER A 74 -18.96 -11.68 -20.96
CA SER A 74 -18.78 -12.68 -22.03
C SER A 74 -19.90 -13.71 -22.02
N LEU A 75 -20.30 -14.16 -20.83
CA LEU A 75 -21.40 -15.10 -20.69
C LEU A 75 -22.71 -14.48 -21.14
N GLN A 76 -22.96 -13.23 -20.77
CA GLN A 76 -24.16 -12.51 -21.18
C GLN A 76 -24.23 -12.38 -22.70
N GLN A 77 -23.11 -12.07 -23.34
CA GLN A 77 -23.04 -11.99 -24.81
C GLN A 77 -23.31 -13.34 -25.46
N ALA A 78 -22.79 -14.40 -24.87
CA ALA A 78 -23.03 -15.76 -25.39
C ALA A 78 -24.51 -16.13 -25.29
N LEU A 79 -25.15 -15.79 -24.18
CA LEU A 79 -26.59 -16.04 -24.00
C LEU A 79 -27.42 -15.20 -24.97
N ASP A 80 -27.07 -13.95 -25.16
CA ASP A 80 -27.78 -13.08 -26.10
C ASP A 80 -27.64 -13.57 -27.53
N SER A 81 -26.46 -14.01 -27.93
CA SER A 81 -26.23 -14.58 -29.23
C SER A 81 -27.03 -15.85 -29.47
N SER A 82 -27.10 -16.69 -28.43
CA SER A 82 -27.87 -17.92 -28.48
C SER A 82 -29.35 -17.62 -28.65
N SER A 83 -29.87 -16.65 -27.92
CA SER A 83 -31.26 -16.23 -28.03
C SER A 83 -31.55 -15.65 -29.41
N SER A 84 -30.66 -14.84 -29.92
CA SER A 84 -30.82 -14.26 -31.25
C SER A 84 -30.87 -15.32 -32.34
N LEU A 85 -30.09 -16.37 -32.21
CA LEU A 85 -30.06 -17.46 -33.20
C LEU A 85 -31.34 -18.25 -33.19
N SER A 86 -32.02 -18.39 -32.05
CA SER A 86 -33.25 -19.13 -31.99
C SER A 86 -34.50 -18.31 -32.36
N GLN A 87 -34.42 -16.97 -32.19
CA GLN A 87 -35.59 -16.13 -32.47
C GLN A 87 -36.04 -16.07 -33.94
N PRO A 88 -35.15 -15.98 -34.92
CA PRO A 88 -35.57 -15.90 -36.29
C PRO A 88 -36.42 -17.09 -36.71
N ALA A 89 -36.14 -18.27 -36.20
CA ALA A 89 -36.93 -19.46 -36.52
C ALA A 89 -38.35 -19.32 -36.05
N ARG A 90 -38.59 -18.63 -34.95
CA ARG A 90 -39.93 -18.43 -34.42
C ARG A 90 -40.72 -17.38 -35.17
N VAL A 91 -40.05 -16.42 -35.71
CA VAL A 91 -40.71 -15.35 -36.44
C VAL A 91 -41.29 -15.86 -37.73
N GLN A 92 -40.67 -16.84 -38.32
CA GLN A 92 -41.15 -17.43 -39.54
C GLN A 92 -42.32 -18.37 -39.29
#